data_c0e271d98e6341f618f5122c4b38d628
#
_entry.id   c0e271d98e6341f618f5122c4b38d628
#
_cell.length_a   1.000
_cell.length_b   1.000
_cell.length_c   1.000
_cell.angle_alpha   90.00
_cell.angle_beta   90.00
_cell.angle_gamma   90.00
#
_symmetry.space_group_name_H-M   'P 1'
#
loop_
_entity.id
_entity.type
_entity.pdbx_description
1 polymer ?
#
loop_
_entity_poly.entity_id
_entity_poly.type
_entity_poly.pdbx_seq_one_letter_code
_entity_poly.pdbx_strand_id
1 'polypeptide(L)'
;MAFNDAQKTAIRHREGPMLVLAGPGSGKTTVITNRVRYLTEKAGVDPSHILVITFTRAAAREMKERYEQIAQAGCSRVSFGTFHSVFFLILKLAYRYKAADIVREEQRVQFIKEMLSKCDLEVEDEGEFISSVLSEI
;
A
#
# COMPACT_ATOMS: atom_id res chain seq x y z
N MET A 1 -18.71 4.29 -19.97
CA MET A 1 -17.76 3.30 -20.55
C MET A 1 -18.35 1.90 -20.34
N ALA A 2 -18.40 1.08 -21.37
CA ALA A 2 -18.86 -0.31 -21.22
C ALA A 2 -17.65 -1.19 -20.85
N PHE A 3 -17.80 -1.99 -19.79
CA PHE A 3 -16.80 -2.99 -19.40
C PHE A 3 -16.87 -4.20 -20.32
N ASN A 4 -15.72 -4.75 -20.70
CA ASN A 4 -15.65 -6.03 -21.35
C ASN A 4 -15.96 -7.18 -20.36
N ASP A 5 -16.08 -8.41 -20.84
CA ASP A 5 -16.53 -9.53 -20.01
C ASP A 5 -15.49 -9.95 -18.96
N ALA A 6 -14.19 -9.87 -19.25
CA ALA A 6 -13.12 -10.11 -18.28
C ALA A 6 -13.15 -9.07 -17.16
N GLN A 7 -13.34 -7.80 -17.49
CA GLN A 7 -13.49 -6.72 -16.51
C GLN A 7 -14.75 -6.91 -15.65
N LYS A 8 -15.89 -7.28 -16.26
CA LYS A 8 -17.13 -7.58 -15.52
C LYS A 8 -16.95 -8.74 -14.56
N THR A 9 -16.26 -9.80 -14.99
CA THR A 9 -15.93 -10.96 -14.15
C THR A 9 -15.08 -10.53 -12.96
N ALA A 10 -14.01 -9.77 -13.19
CA ALA A 10 -13.16 -9.25 -12.14
C ALA A 10 -13.92 -8.35 -11.14
N ILE A 11 -14.81 -7.49 -11.63
CA ILE A 11 -15.64 -6.61 -10.78
C ILE A 11 -16.59 -7.41 -9.90
N ARG A 12 -17.22 -8.47 -10.44
CA ARG A 12 -18.28 -9.23 -9.77
C ARG A 12 -17.78 -10.38 -8.91
N HIS A 13 -16.50 -10.74 -8.99
CA HIS A 13 -15.95 -11.83 -8.20
C HIS A 13 -16.09 -11.57 -6.70
N ARG A 14 -16.63 -12.51 -5.94
CA ARG A 14 -16.98 -12.32 -4.52
C ARG A 14 -16.13 -13.15 -3.58
N GLU A 15 -15.91 -14.41 -3.88
CA GLU A 15 -15.37 -15.39 -2.93
C GLU A 15 -14.06 -15.99 -3.43
N GLY A 16 -13.12 -16.15 -2.51
CA GLY A 16 -11.81 -16.73 -2.77
C GLY A 16 -10.81 -15.78 -3.44
N PRO A 17 -9.56 -16.22 -3.59
CA PRO A 17 -8.51 -15.45 -4.22
C PRO A 17 -8.74 -15.34 -5.73
N MET A 18 -8.36 -14.19 -6.30
CA MET A 18 -8.41 -13.95 -7.74
C MET A 18 -7.15 -13.20 -8.18
N LEU A 19 -6.48 -13.71 -9.18
CA LEU A 19 -5.38 -13.02 -9.87
C LEU A 19 -5.89 -12.43 -11.17
N VAL A 20 -5.68 -11.13 -11.38
CA VAL A 20 -6.03 -10.43 -12.61
C VAL A 20 -4.76 -9.95 -13.31
N LEU A 21 -4.45 -10.52 -14.45
CA LEU A 21 -3.34 -10.09 -15.30
C LEU A 21 -3.83 -9.00 -16.25
N ALA A 22 -3.18 -7.84 -16.21
CA ALA A 22 -3.62 -6.67 -16.95
C ALA A 22 -2.44 -5.78 -17.37
N GLY A 23 -2.30 -5.55 -18.67
CA GLY A 23 -1.26 -4.68 -19.23
C GLY A 23 -1.46 -3.19 -18.94
N PRO A 24 -0.49 -2.33 -19.28
CA PRO A 24 -0.66 -0.89 -19.23
C PRO A 24 -1.88 -0.43 -20.03
N GLY A 25 -2.62 0.57 -19.54
CA GLY A 25 -3.80 1.10 -20.23
C GLY A 25 -5.06 0.23 -20.22
N SER A 26 -5.02 -0.99 -19.66
CA SER A 26 -6.17 -1.91 -19.62
C SER A 26 -7.31 -1.50 -18.68
N GLY A 27 -7.20 -0.38 -17.97
CA GLY A 27 -8.20 0.11 -17.03
C GLY A 27 -8.16 -0.56 -15.66
N LYS A 28 -7.02 -1.06 -15.19
CA LYS A 28 -6.84 -1.70 -13.87
C LYS A 28 -7.45 -0.90 -12.72
N THR A 29 -7.12 0.37 -12.64
CA THR A 29 -7.63 1.25 -11.57
C THR A 29 -9.15 1.39 -11.65
N THR A 30 -9.70 1.51 -12.86
CA THR A 30 -11.15 1.57 -13.09
C THR A 30 -11.85 0.29 -12.66
N VAL A 31 -11.25 -0.88 -12.94
CA VAL A 31 -11.78 -2.17 -12.52
C VAL A 31 -11.77 -2.30 -10.99
N ILE A 32 -10.66 -1.93 -10.33
CA ILE A 32 -10.53 -1.99 -8.87
C ILE A 32 -11.58 -1.09 -8.19
N THR A 33 -11.69 0.18 -8.61
CA THR A 33 -12.65 1.12 -7.99
C THR A 33 -14.10 0.68 -8.20
N ASN A 34 -14.44 0.16 -9.39
CA ASN A 34 -15.78 -0.38 -9.65
C ASN A 34 -16.04 -1.72 -8.94
N ARG A 35 -14.99 -2.53 -8.67
CA ARG A 35 -15.11 -3.71 -7.82
C ARG A 35 -15.46 -3.32 -6.38
N VAL A 36 -14.76 -2.34 -5.82
CA VAL A 36 -15.06 -1.83 -4.47
C VAL A 36 -16.50 -1.33 -4.40
N ARG A 37 -16.91 -0.54 -5.39
CA ARG A 37 -18.31 -0.07 -5.51
C ARG A 37 -19.32 -1.22 -5.60
N TYR A 38 -19.03 -2.24 -6.41
CA TYR A 38 -19.91 -3.41 -6.52
C TYR A 38 -20.03 -4.16 -5.19
N LEU A 39 -18.92 -4.34 -4.47
CA LEU A 39 -18.92 -5.02 -3.18
C LEU A 39 -19.75 -4.26 -2.14
N THR A 40 -19.66 -2.95 -2.09
CA THR A 40 -20.41 -2.11 -1.14
C THR A 40 -21.87 -1.96 -1.52
N GLU A 41 -22.18 -1.62 -2.78
CA GLU A 41 -23.54 -1.24 -3.20
C GLU A 41 -24.41 -2.42 -3.63
N LYS A 42 -23.80 -3.50 -4.16
CA LYS A 42 -24.55 -4.64 -4.72
C LYS A 42 -24.37 -5.93 -3.92
N ALA A 43 -23.17 -6.16 -3.38
CA ALA A 43 -22.89 -7.36 -2.61
C ALA A 43 -23.16 -7.20 -1.11
N GLY A 44 -23.42 -5.98 -0.63
CA GLY A 44 -23.77 -5.68 0.76
C GLY A 44 -22.58 -5.83 1.73
N VAL A 45 -21.34 -5.75 1.24
CA VAL A 45 -20.15 -5.80 2.10
C VAL A 45 -20.03 -4.48 2.85
N ASP A 46 -19.84 -4.53 4.16
CA ASP A 46 -19.57 -3.31 4.95
C ASP A 46 -18.29 -2.65 4.43
N PRO A 47 -18.32 -1.35 4.08
CA PRO A 47 -17.14 -0.63 3.60
C PRO A 47 -15.93 -0.70 4.53
N SER A 48 -16.12 -0.80 5.84
CA SER A 48 -15.05 -0.92 6.82
C SER A 48 -14.27 -2.25 6.75
N HIS A 49 -14.84 -3.27 6.09
CA HIS A 49 -14.18 -4.56 5.87
C HIS A 49 -13.43 -4.62 4.54
N ILE A 50 -13.39 -3.52 3.79
CA ILE A 50 -12.68 -3.47 2.51
C ILE A 50 -11.39 -2.67 2.68
N LEU A 51 -10.28 -3.29 2.32
CA LEU A 51 -8.97 -2.69 2.31
C LEU A 51 -8.37 -2.76 0.90
N VAL A 52 -8.00 -1.61 0.35
CA VAL A 52 -7.31 -1.48 -0.94
C VAL A 52 -5.87 -1.07 -0.68
N ILE A 53 -4.93 -1.90 -1.12
CA ILE A 53 -3.50 -1.69 -0.90
C ILE A 53 -2.82 -1.38 -2.24
N THR A 54 -1.94 -0.39 -2.23
CA THR A 54 -1.11 -0.01 -3.37
C THR A 54 0.35 0.14 -2.97
N PHE A 55 1.23 0.32 -3.95
CA PHE A 55 2.66 0.54 -3.68
C PHE A 55 2.95 1.96 -3.20
N THR A 56 2.31 2.98 -3.79
CA THR A 56 2.61 4.38 -3.53
C THR A 56 1.46 5.12 -2.85
N ARG A 57 1.79 6.11 -2.04
CA ARG A 57 0.79 7.00 -1.42
C ARG A 57 -0.03 7.76 -2.45
N ALA A 58 0.60 8.17 -3.56
CA ALA A 58 -0.08 8.85 -4.65
C ALA A 58 -1.16 7.97 -5.29
N ALA A 59 -0.83 6.69 -5.60
CA ALA A 59 -1.80 5.74 -6.14
C ALA A 59 -2.95 5.43 -5.16
N ALA A 60 -2.65 5.31 -3.86
CA ALA A 60 -3.69 5.11 -2.85
C ALA A 60 -4.67 6.29 -2.81
N ARG A 61 -4.16 7.53 -2.84
CA ARG A 61 -4.97 8.75 -2.87
C ARG A 61 -5.80 8.82 -4.14
N GLU A 62 -5.20 8.61 -5.30
CA GLU A 62 -5.90 8.63 -6.59
C GLU A 62 -7.03 7.61 -6.64
N MET A 63 -6.79 6.37 -6.16
CA MET A 63 -7.83 5.34 -6.12
C MET A 63 -8.97 5.73 -5.18
N LYS A 64 -8.66 6.31 -4.02
CA LYS A 64 -9.66 6.80 -3.07
C LYS A 64 -10.53 7.88 -3.71
N GLU A 65 -9.93 8.91 -4.31
CA GLU A 65 -10.63 10.01 -4.97
C GLU A 65 -11.53 9.50 -6.10
N ARG A 66 -11.03 8.60 -6.95
CA ARG A 66 -11.81 7.96 -8.01
C ARG A 66 -12.97 7.14 -7.48
N TYR A 67 -12.78 6.44 -6.38
CA TYR A 67 -13.85 5.67 -5.74
C TYR A 67 -14.92 6.62 -5.17
N GLU A 68 -14.53 7.67 -4.46
CA GLU A 68 -15.44 8.66 -3.88
C GLU A 68 -16.31 9.36 -4.94
N GLN A 69 -15.78 9.57 -6.16
CA GLN A 69 -16.53 10.14 -7.28
C GLN A 69 -17.65 9.23 -7.82
N ILE A 70 -17.52 7.91 -7.66
CA ILE A 70 -18.47 6.95 -8.21
C ILE A 70 -19.32 6.25 -7.15
N ALA A 71 -18.93 6.33 -5.87
CA ALA A 71 -19.63 5.70 -4.76
C ALA A 71 -20.83 6.53 -4.30
N GLN A 72 -21.85 5.84 -3.77
CA GLN A 72 -22.97 6.51 -3.13
C GLN A 72 -22.57 7.14 -1.78
N ALA A 73 -23.30 8.15 -1.35
CA ALA A 73 -23.08 8.79 -0.05
C ALA A 73 -23.13 7.76 1.10
N GLY A 74 -22.11 7.76 1.96
CA GLY A 74 -21.98 6.81 3.09
C GLY A 74 -20.96 5.70 2.90
N CYS A 75 -20.40 5.51 1.69
CA CYS A 75 -19.39 4.48 1.43
C CYS A 75 -17.95 4.91 1.77
N SER A 76 -17.74 6.00 2.51
CA SER A 76 -16.42 6.59 2.80
C SER A 76 -15.53 5.78 3.77
N ARG A 77 -16.05 4.68 4.35
CA ARG A 77 -15.29 3.85 5.34
C ARG A 77 -14.35 2.81 4.72
N VAL A 78 -14.28 2.74 3.40
CA VAL A 78 -13.31 1.88 2.71
C VAL A 78 -11.89 2.38 2.98
N SER A 79 -11.01 1.48 3.38
CA SER A 79 -9.62 1.81 3.67
C SER A 79 -8.76 1.73 2.41
N PHE A 80 -8.02 2.81 2.12
CA PHE A 80 -7.02 2.87 1.05
C PHE A 80 -5.66 3.18 1.65
N GLY A 81 -4.65 2.40 1.32
CA GLY A 81 -3.31 2.60 1.88
C GLY A 81 -2.20 1.95 1.09
N THR A 82 -0.98 2.14 1.58
CA THR A 82 0.19 1.40 1.08
C THR A 82 0.47 0.20 1.98
N PHE A 83 1.24 -0.77 1.49
CA PHE A 83 1.72 -1.88 2.32
C PHE A 83 2.32 -1.38 3.64
N HIS A 84 3.23 -0.40 3.57
CA HIS A 84 3.88 0.17 4.76
C HIS A 84 2.86 0.76 5.76
N SER A 85 1.89 1.54 5.29
CA SER A 85 0.90 2.15 6.19
C SER A 85 -0.01 1.11 6.85
N VAL A 86 -0.39 0.06 6.13
CA VAL A 86 -1.24 -1.02 6.64
C VAL A 86 -0.46 -1.87 7.64
N PHE A 87 0.75 -2.30 7.31
CA PHE A 87 1.58 -3.08 8.23
C PHE A 87 1.93 -2.29 9.49
N PHE A 88 2.23 -1.00 9.36
CA PHE A 88 2.46 -0.16 10.53
C PHE A 88 1.21 -0.04 11.41
N LEU A 89 0.01 0.05 10.82
CA LEU A 89 -1.23 0.03 11.58
C LEU A 89 -1.40 -1.30 12.35
N ILE A 90 -1.11 -2.44 11.72
CA ILE A 90 -1.14 -3.75 12.37
C ILE A 90 -0.14 -3.81 13.53
N LEU A 91 1.10 -3.37 13.33
CA LEU A 91 2.13 -3.32 14.37
C LEU A 91 1.70 -2.41 15.54
N LYS A 92 1.11 -1.27 15.25
CA LYS A 92 0.58 -0.35 16.25
C LYS A 92 -0.52 -1.00 17.10
N LEU A 93 -1.43 -1.72 16.48
CA LEU A 93 -2.56 -2.36 17.18
C LEU A 93 -2.13 -3.63 17.93
N ALA A 94 -1.33 -4.50 17.31
CA ALA A 94 -0.94 -5.78 17.87
C ALA A 94 0.20 -5.66 18.90
N TYR A 95 1.17 -4.78 18.65
CA TYR A 95 2.41 -4.67 19.43
C TYR A 95 2.59 -3.32 20.13
N ARG A 96 1.61 -2.40 20.02
CA ARG A 96 1.63 -1.05 20.60
C ARG A 96 2.78 -0.17 20.11
N TYR A 97 3.33 -0.44 18.90
CA TYR A 97 4.33 0.44 18.30
C TYR A 97 3.81 1.87 18.14
N LYS A 98 4.69 2.83 18.34
CA LYS A 98 4.41 4.26 18.20
C LYS A 98 5.17 4.83 17.00
N ALA A 99 4.79 5.98 16.53
CA ALA A 99 5.53 6.68 15.47
C ALA A 99 7.00 6.98 15.87
N ALA A 100 7.26 7.13 17.17
CA ALA A 100 8.61 7.32 17.70
C ALA A 100 9.51 6.09 17.60
N ASP A 101 8.91 4.90 17.44
CA ASP A 101 9.65 3.64 17.29
C ASP A 101 10.13 3.41 15.84
N ILE A 102 9.71 4.29 14.91
CA ILE A 102 10.23 4.29 13.54
C ILE A 102 11.59 4.98 13.54
N VAL A 103 12.61 4.21 13.21
CA VAL A 103 14.00 4.73 13.12
C VAL A 103 14.06 5.75 11.98
N ARG A 104 14.52 6.97 12.30
CA ARG A 104 14.72 8.04 11.32
C ARG A 104 16.00 7.80 10.53
N GLU A 105 16.09 8.46 9.37
CA GLU A 105 17.24 8.30 8.48
C GLU A 105 18.56 8.68 9.18
N GLU A 106 18.57 9.76 9.95
CA GLU A 106 19.75 10.18 10.71
C GLU A 106 20.19 9.10 11.73
N GLN A 107 19.22 8.46 12.39
CA GLN A 107 19.48 7.38 13.35
C GLN A 107 20.02 6.13 12.66
N ARG A 108 19.54 5.81 11.44
CA ARG A 108 20.06 4.70 10.63
C ARG A 108 21.52 4.94 10.24
N VAL A 109 21.81 6.14 9.74
CA VAL A 109 23.19 6.55 9.42
C VAL A 109 24.09 6.45 10.65
N GLN A 110 23.65 7.00 11.78
CA GLN A 110 24.40 6.93 13.05
C GLN A 110 24.69 5.49 13.48
N PHE A 111 23.66 4.62 13.38
CA PHE A 111 23.81 3.21 13.74
C PHE A 111 24.83 2.49 12.86
N ILE A 112 24.80 2.73 11.53
CA ILE A 112 25.76 2.12 10.61
C ILE A 112 27.19 2.59 10.93
N LYS A 113 27.39 3.89 11.22
CA LYS A 113 28.69 4.43 11.65
C LYS A 113 29.21 3.77 12.93
N GLU A 114 28.34 3.61 13.92
CA GLU A 114 28.71 2.92 15.16
C GLU A 114 29.07 1.44 14.93
N MET A 115 28.38 0.78 14.00
CA MET A 115 28.71 -0.60 13.64
C MET A 115 30.04 -0.69 12.90
N LEU A 116 30.33 0.22 11.96
CA LEU A 116 31.61 0.27 11.25
C LEU A 116 32.77 0.43 12.23
N SER A 117 32.66 1.37 13.16
CA SER A 117 33.71 1.60 14.17
C SER A 117 33.92 0.41 15.12
N LYS A 118 32.88 -0.38 15.40
CA LYS A 118 32.96 -1.58 16.26
C LYS A 118 33.54 -2.80 15.54
N CYS A 119 33.37 -2.86 14.22
CA CYS A 119 33.79 -4.02 13.42
C CYS A 119 35.20 -3.86 12.85
N ASP A 120 35.92 -2.76 13.15
CA ASP A 120 37.25 -2.44 12.59
C ASP A 120 37.30 -2.58 11.05
N LEU A 121 36.20 -2.22 10.38
CA LEU A 121 36.11 -2.24 8.93
C LEU A 121 36.68 -0.95 8.37
N GLU A 122 37.86 -1.04 7.74
CA GLU A 122 38.40 0.06 6.93
C GLU A 122 37.63 0.15 5.60
N VAL A 123 36.97 1.26 5.37
CA VAL A 123 36.19 1.55 4.15
C VAL A 123 36.81 2.78 3.51
N GLU A 124 37.15 2.71 2.21
CA GLU A 124 37.80 3.82 1.48
C GLU A 124 36.93 5.09 1.45
N ASP A 125 35.60 4.95 1.29
CA ASP A 125 34.63 6.04 1.40
C ASP A 125 33.47 5.61 2.29
N GLU A 126 33.46 6.10 3.52
CA GLU A 126 32.43 5.82 4.52
C GLU A 126 31.05 6.31 4.06
N GLY A 127 30.99 7.45 3.37
CA GLY A 127 29.73 8.03 2.89
C GLY A 127 29.09 7.21 1.79
N GLU A 128 29.87 6.77 0.81
CA GLU A 128 29.42 5.91 -0.28
C GLU A 128 28.98 4.54 0.25
N PHE A 129 29.75 3.95 1.17
CA PHE A 129 29.40 2.69 1.80
C PHE A 129 28.06 2.78 2.56
N ILE A 130 27.88 3.81 3.41
CA ILE A 130 26.65 4.01 4.16
C ILE A 130 25.46 4.19 3.20
N SER A 131 25.62 4.99 2.15
CA SER A 131 24.58 5.20 1.13
C SER A 131 24.20 3.89 0.43
N SER A 132 25.18 3.06 0.08
CA SER A 132 24.97 1.74 -0.51
C SER A 132 24.19 0.83 0.43
N VAL A 133 24.60 0.70 1.68
CA VAL A 133 23.90 -0.12 2.69
C VAL A 133 22.46 0.36 2.89
N LEU A 134 22.24 1.68 2.97
CA LEU A 134 20.89 2.25 3.13
C LEU A 134 19.98 2.02 1.92
N SER A 135 20.54 1.81 0.73
CA SER A 135 19.77 1.50 -0.48
C SER A 135 19.31 0.05 -0.54
N GLU A 136 19.96 -0.85 0.19
CA GLU A 136 19.63 -2.29 0.24
C GLU A 136 18.64 -2.66 1.37
N ILE A 137 18.43 -1.75 2.33
CA ILE A 137 17.52 -1.92 3.47
C ILE A 137 16.19 -1.19 3.22
#